data_40beec77b63abae7f670aa37e27886f4
#
_entry.id   40beec77b63abae7f670aa37e27886f4
#
_cell.length_a   1.000
_cell.length_b   1.000
_cell.length_c   1.000
_cell.angle_alpha   90.00
_cell.angle_beta   90.00
_cell.angle_gamma   90.00
#
_symmetry.space_group_name_H-M   'P 1'
#
loop_
_entity.id
_entity.type
_entity.pdbx_description
1 polymer ?
#
loop_
_entity_poly.entity_id
_entity_poly.type
_entity_poly.pdbx_seq_one_letter_code
_entity_poly.pdbx_strand_id
1 'polypeptide(L)'
;VFGGKDFFQTPYQLAAQMGLYYEDDQFFYPRFDKLISIEEATDYMEYWGKHYYVPNPYTRSMTTTKEPIIINRFLVNWALDHKNPLFSEALKSMFSEDIGNTDILVNMINNFTDVTINNDIISIKPNAPHNRFNVVSPEFGINDKKGFFEFVGKNAGSSISLTNAPLLPLQQIFYGAPGTGKSHTVDKDYVKDNKCFRITFHPDTDYASFVGCYKPKMGGPTGEDITYSFVPQVFLNAYIYAWNHPDEPTYLVIEELNRGNCAQIFGDIFQLLDRQKTGHPGYSKYTINADSDIATYLSGELKDKESYEKVIREIYGPKEFDFSILALPSNLNILATMNTSDQSLFPIDSAFKRRWGMEYVGVNYTDAEQFTVVIDETHKYSWSEILKGLNGYIKQEKHSTNKILGNRFVQSDENNVISAVAFRDKVLFFLFNDVFKEEDEDEFRTDFFGGNDELYFEDLCEGDGWTTYVINFIEKTCGTSNKSNTQQPDGVTPQQSEKESTTETE
;
A
#
# COMPACT_ATOMS: atom_id res chain seq x y z
N VAL A 1 8.29 29.53 17.18
CA VAL A 1 8.93 28.39 16.62
C VAL A 1 8.47 28.11 15.22
N PHE A 2 7.19 28.01 14.96
CA PHE A 2 6.71 27.90 13.60
C PHE A 2 6.62 29.32 13.02
N GLY A 3 7.51 29.68 12.14
CA GLY A 3 7.56 30.84 11.29
C GLY A 3 7.20 32.16 11.94
N GLY A 4 7.93 33.13 11.70
CA GLY A 4 7.59 34.48 12.05
C GLY A 4 7.54 34.76 13.55
N LYS A 5 7.49 35.96 13.87
CA LYS A 5 7.74 36.55 15.18
C LYS A 5 6.87 36.05 16.34
N ASP A 6 5.80 35.28 16.11
CA ASP A 6 4.70 35.21 17.07
C ASP A 6 4.23 33.80 17.45
N PHE A 7 4.98 32.77 17.04
CA PHE A 7 4.68 31.40 17.44
C PHE A 7 5.12 31.16 18.89
N PHE A 8 4.20 30.75 19.72
CA PHE A 8 4.43 30.51 21.15
C PHE A 8 4.93 31.75 21.91
N GLN A 9 4.55 32.95 21.53
CA GLN A 9 4.96 34.18 22.21
C GLN A 9 4.54 34.25 23.67
N THR A 10 3.46 33.58 24.01
CA THR A 10 2.98 33.53 25.39
C THR A 10 2.83 32.08 25.86
N PRO A 11 3.05 31.79 27.15
CA PRO A 11 2.79 30.47 27.74
C PRO A 11 1.35 29.98 27.48
N TYR A 12 0.40 30.88 27.38
CA TYR A 12 -1.00 30.55 27.09
C TYR A 12 -1.19 30.02 25.68
N GLN A 13 -0.61 30.68 24.67
CA GLN A 13 -0.69 30.19 23.29
C GLN A 13 -0.01 28.83 23.12
N LEU A 14 1.14 28.64 23.78
CA LEU A 14 1.82 27.36 23.78
C LEU A 14 0.94 26.27 24.37
N ALA A 15 0.37 26.53 25.56
CA ALA A 15 -0.51 25.58 26.23
C ALA A 15 -1.76 25.24 25.40
N ALA A 16 -2.36 26.22 24.72
CA ALA A 16 -3.49 26.01 23.82
C ALA A 16 -3.09 25.20 22.58
N GLN A 17 -1.93 25.47 21.98
CA GLN A 17 -1.40 24.69 20.86
C GLN A 17 -1.00 23.27 21.26
N MET A 18 -0.58 23.07 22.49
CA MET A 18 -0.36 21.74 23.05
C MET A 18 -1.69 21.04 23.42
N GLY A 19 -2.84 21.68 23.21
CA GLY A 19 -4.14 21.14 23.54
C GLY A 19 -4.37 20.95 25.04
N LEU A 20 -3.68 21.70 25.88
CA LEU A 20 -3.85 21.63 27.32
C LEU A 20 -5.10 22.37 27.81
N TYR A 21 -5.61 23.28 27.01
CA TYR A 21 -6.90 23.91 27.21
C TYR A 21 -7.44 24.49 25.90
N TYR A 22 -8.73 24.78 25.89
CA TYR A 22 -9.33 25.74 24.96
C TYR A 22 -10.24 26.72 25.73
N GLU A 23 -10.54 27.83 25.11
CA GLU A 23 -11.46 28.83 25.65
C GLU A 23 -12.52 29.20 24.60
N ASP A 24 -13.73 29.41 25.04
CA ASP A 24 -14.79 30.07 24.29
C ASP A 24 -15.05 31.47 24.90
N ASP A 25 -16.09 32.17 24.44
CA ASP A 25 -16.41 33.50 24.88
C ASP A 25 -16.84 33.57 26.37
N GLN A 26 -17.07 32.48 27.01
CA GLN A 26 -17.63 32.40 28.37
C GLN A 26 -16.77 31.60 29.37
N PHE A 27 -16.10 30.57 28.91
CA PHE A 27 -15.44 29.61 29.81
C PHE A 27 -14.06 29.17 29.30
N PHE A 28 -13.24 28.78 30.28
CA PHE A 28 -11.95 28.12 30.08
C PHE A 28 -12.10 26.62 30.39
N TYR A 29 -11.67 25.80 29.47
CA TYR A 29 -11.81 24.32 29.53
C TYR A 29 -10.42 23.68 29.59
N PRO A 30 -9.91 23.34 30.79
CA PRO A 30 -8.63 22.64 30.93
C PRO A 30 -8.75 21.17 30.52
N ARG A 31 -7.65 20.61 30.02
CA ARG A 31 -7.59 19.16 29.71
C ARG A 31 -7.52 18.30 30.94
N PHE A 32 -6.78 18.73 31.91
CA PHE A 32 -6.57 18.02 33.18
C PHE A 32 -7.18 18.83 34.34
N ASP A 33 -7.98 18.17 35.12
CA ASP A 33 -8.63 18.72 36.32
C ASP A 33 -7.82 18.42 37.59
N LYS A 34 -6.75 17.63 37.45
CA LYS A 34 -5.84 17.20 38.52
C LYS A 34 -4.39 17.09 38.03
N LEU A 35 -3.45 16.97 38.96
CA LEU A 35 -2.07 16.67 38.66
C LEU A 35 -1.99 15.26 38.03
N ILE A 36 -1.22 15.15 36.96
CA ILE A 36 -0.94 13.90 36.25
C ILE A 36 0.49 13.45 36.55
N SER A 37 0.74 12.13 36.41
CA SER A 37 2.06 11.55 36.56
C SER A 37 2.96 11.93 35.35
N ILE A 38 4.27 11.73 35.49
CA ILE A 38 5.22 11.94 34.38
C ILE A 38 4.93 10.97 33.21
N GLU A 39 4.51 9.75 33.53
CA GLU A 39 4.15 8.75 32.54
C GLU A 39 2.90 9.19 31.73
N GLU A 40 1.85 9.60 32.42
CA GLU A 40 0.63 10.14 31.79
C GLU A 40 0.94 11.40 30.95
N ALA A 41 1.86 12.26 31.41
CA ALA A 41 2.29 13.44 30.64
C ALA A 41 3.09 13.06 29.40
N THR A 42 3.94 12.04 29.49
CA THR A 42 4.73 11.52 28.36
C THR A 42 3.82 10.92 27.30
N ASP A 43 2.90 10.04 27.71
CA ASP A 43 1.89 9.44 26.83
C ASP A 43 1.04 10.49 26.13
N TYR A 44 0.66 11.54 26.88
CA TYR A 44 -0.08 12.66 26.31
C TYR A 44 0.72 13.40 25.24
N MET A 45 1.98 13.71 25.53
CA MET A 45 2.84 14.46 24.61
C MET A 45 3.17 13.67 23.35
N GLU A 46 3.35 12.35 23.45
CA GLU A 46 3.50 11.48 22.28
C GLU A 46 2.23 11.44 21.45
N TYR A 47 1.07 11.32 22.08
CA TYR A 47 -0.20 11.38 21.38
C TYR A 47 -0.38 12.72 20.67
N TRP A 48 -0.16 13.83 21.36
CA TRP A 48 -0.23 15.18 20.80
C TRP A 48 0.73 15.35 19.63
N GLY A 49 1.99 14.96 19.75
CA GLY A 49 2.99 15.09 18.68
C GLY A 49 2.63 14.35 17.41
N LYS A 50 1.97 13.20 17.54
CA LYS A 50 1.49 12.38 16.41
C LYS A 50 0.21 12.92 15.76
N HIS A 51 -0.57 13.77 16.46
CA HIS A 51 -1.85 14.30 15.99
C HIS A 51 -1.83 15.82 15.72
N TYR A 52 -0.75 16.52 16.05
CA TYR A 52 -0.65 17.94 15.82
C TYR A 52 -0.68 18.27 14.34
N TYR A 53 -1.54 19.20 13.95
CA TYR A 53 -1.75 19.59 12.55
C TYR A 53 -1.64 21.10 12.35
N VAL A 54 -1.36 21.50 11.12
CA VAL A 54 -1.30 22.90 10.67
C VAL A 54 -1.97 23.04 9.30
N PRO A 55 -2.70 24.16 9.02
CA PRO A 55 -3.06 25.22 9.95
C PRO A 55 -4.08 24.76 10.97
N ASN A 56 -4.01 25.32 12.16
CA ASN A 56 -4.96 25.13 13.25
C ASN A 56 -5.46 26.47 13.78
N PRO A 57 -6.43 26.53 14.71
CA PRO A 57 -7.00 27.77 15.23
C PRO A 57 -5.98 28.80 15.76
N TYR A 58 -4.80 28.34 16.09
CA TYR A 58 -3.73 29.17 16.66
C TYR A 58 -2.59 29.49 15.68
N THR A 59 -2.56 28.87 14.49
CA THR A 59 -1.47 29.02 13.49
C THR A 59 -1.89 29.69 12.18
N ARG A 60 -3.12 29.83 11.96
CA ARG A 60 -3.94 30.42 10.87
C ARG A 60 -3.36 30.59 9.45
N SER A 61 -2.22 31.19 9.18
CA SER A 61 -1.85 31.65 7.82
C SER A 61 -0.53 31.13 7.28
N MET A 62 0.03 30.09 7.86
CA MET A 62 1.45 29.74 7.66
C MET A 62 1.69 28.57 6.70
N THR A 63 0.65 27.99 6.14
CA THR A 63 0.78 26.83 5.25
C THR A 63 0.51 27.18 3.80
N THR A 64 1.16 26.47 2.88
CA THR A 64 0.92 26.55 1.43
C THR A 64 -0.44 25.99 1.05
N THR A 65 -1.02 25.13 1.90
CA THR A 65 -2.32 24.49 1.69
C THR A 65 -3.38 25.12 2.58
N LYS A 66 -4.61 25.15 2.08
CA LYS A 66 -5.78 25.56 2.88
C LYS A 66 -6.31 24.42 3.76
N GLU A 67 -5.86 23.21 3.51
CA GLU A 67 -6.30 22.02 4.23
C GLU A 67 -5.31 21.70 5.35
N PRO A 68 -5.80 21.34 6.55
CA PRO A 68 -4.95 20.96 7.67
C PRO A 68 -4.09 19.72 7.36
N ILE A 69 -2.80 19.78 7.68
CA ILE A 69 -1.83 18.70 7.48
C ILE A 69 -1.33 18.22 8.85
N ILE A 70 -1.44 16.94 9.12
CA ILE A 70 -0.85 16.31 10.32
C ILE A 70 0.65 16.16 10.09
N ILE A 71 1.45 16.92 10.82
CA ILE A 71 2.92 17.05 10.59
C ILE A 71 3.62 15.69 10.67
N ASN A 72 3.34 14.89 11.69
CA ASN A 72 3.96 13.57 11.85
C ASN A 72 3.75 12.69 10.60
N ARG A 73 2.52 12.61 10.13
CA ARG A 73 2.16 11.79 8.96
C ARG A 73 2.79 12.30 7.67
N PHE A 74 2.85 13.62 7.52
CA PHE A 74 3.51 14.23 6.37
C PHE A 74 5.01 13.90 6.35
N LEU A 75 5.70 14.01 7.48
CA LEU A 75 7.13 13.73 7.56
C LEU A 75 7.46 12.23 7.38
N VAL A 76 6.61 11.33 7.85
CA VAL A 76 6.76 9.89 7.56
C VAL A 76 6.62 9.63 6.07
N ASN A 77 5.58 10.18 5.42
CA ASN A 77 5.41 10.03 3.98
C ASN A 77 6.59 10.63 3.20
N TRP A 78 7.07 11.80 3.62
CA TRP A 78 8.23 12.45 2.99
C TRP A 78 9.47 11.57 3.07
N ALA A 79 9.71 10.95 4.22
CA ALA A 79 10.83 10.02 4.41
C ALA A 79 10.72 8.76 3.55
N LEU A 80 9.50 8.27 3.29
CA LEU A 80 9.25 7.12 2.43
C LEU A 80 9.40 7.44 0.93
N ASP A 81 9.11 8.68 0.53
CA ASP A 81 9.05 9.08 -0.88
C ASP A 81 10.39 9.55 -1.44
N HIS A 82 11.34 9.92 -0.59
CA HIS A 82 12.60 10.52 -1.01
C HIS A 82 13.81 9.70 -0.56
N LYS A 83 14.73 9.39 -1.48
CA LYS A 83 15.99 8.68 -1.16
C LYS A 83 16.88 9.45 -0.16
N ASN A 84 16.79 10.77 -0.19
CA ASN A 84 17.49 11.68 0.72
C ASN A 84 16.47 12.69 1.24
N PRO A 85 15.67 12.34 2.27
CA PRO A 85 14.54 13.14 2.72
C PRO A 85 15.01 14.32 3.56
N LEU A 86 15.26 15.45 2.93
CA LEU A 86 15.71 16.68 3.60
C LEU A 86 14.54 17.35 4.35
N PHE A 87 14.77 17.66 5.60
CA PHE A 87 13.78 18.34 6.45
C PHE A 87 13.52 19.78 5.98
N SER A 88 14.55 20.47 5.55
CA SER A 88 14.44 21.83 4.98
C SER A 88 13.56 21.86 3.72
N GLU A 89 13.58 20.83 2.88
CA GLU A 89 12.70 20.72 1.72
C GLU A 89 11.28 20.35 2.11
N ALA A 90 11.10 19.45 3.08
CA ALA A 90 9.80 19.11 3.64
C ALA A 90 9.10 20.33 4.23
N LEU A 91 9.83 21.18 4.97
CA LEU A 91 9.31 22.41 5.52
C LEU A 91 8.85 23.40 4.43
N LYS A 92 9.64 23.59 3.37
CA LYS A 92 9.26 24.45 2.23
C LYS A 92 8.02 23.95 1.51
N SER A 93 7.77 22.64 1.53
CA SER A 93 6.56 22.06 0.96
C SER A 93 5.32 22.30 1.84
N MET A 94 5.47 22.35 3.17
CA MET A 94 4.37 22.56 4.10
C MET A 94 4.04 24.05 4.34
N PHE A 95 5.04 24.90 4.36
CA PHE A 95 4.90 26.30 4.80
C PHE A 95 5.20 27.29 3.67
N SER A 96 4.44 28.38 3.63
CA SER A 96 4.57 29.43 2.60
C SER A 96 5.71 30.41 2.86
N GLU A 97 6.25 30.44 4.08
CA GLU A 97 7.31 31.36 4.51
C GLU A 97 8.48 30.58 5.11
N ASP A 98 9.68 31.13 5.03
CA ASP A 98 10.85 30.57 5.68
C ASP A 98 10.66 30.52 7.19
N ILE A 99 10.76 29.35 7.75
CA ILE A 99 10.74 29.14 9.20
C ILE A 99 12.13 29.47 9.73
N GLY A 100 12.23 30.51 10.54
CA GLY A 100 13.50 30.97 11.10
C GLY A 100 14.20 29.91 11.95
N ASN A 101 14.17 30.01 13.28
CA ASN A 101 14.79 29.00 14.16
C ASN A 101 13.93 27.73 14.24
N THR A 102 14.46 26.62 13.73
CA THR A 102 13.81 25.31 13.72
C THR A 102 14.16 24.43 14.92
N ASP A 103 15.06 24.82 15.82
CA ASP A 103 15.58 23.97 16.89
C ASP A 103 14.48 23.42 17.81
N ILE A 104 13.51 24.23 18.19
CA ILE A 104 12.41 23.79 19.05
C ILE A 104 11.51 22.82 18.29
N LEU A 105 11.26 23.07 17.00
CA LEU A 105 10.49 22.17 16.16
C LEU A 105 11.18 20.83 15.99
N VAL A 106 12.48 20.82 15.71
CA VAL A 106 13.29 19.60 15.61
C VAL A 106 13.27 18.83 16.93
N ASN A 107 13.45 19.50 18.06
CA ASN A 107 13.37 18.85 19.37
C ASN A 107 11.99 18.23 19.64
N MET A 108 10.93 18.95 19.28
CA MET A 108 9.56 18.44 19.43
C MET A 108 9.32 17.21 18.56
N ILE A 109 9.73 17.27 17.29
CA ILE A 109 9.60 16.14 16.35
C ILE A 109 10.40 14.95 16.87
N ASN A 110 11.65 15.13 17.23
CA ASN A 110 12.51 14.05 17.70
C ASN A 110 11.98 13.34 18.95
N ASN A 111 11.33 14.08 19.86
CA ASN A 111 10.84 13.49 21.11
C ASN A 111 9.43 12.90 20.97
N PHE A 112 8.52 13.51 20.21
CA PHE A 112 7.09 13.22 20.32
C PHE A 112 6.44 12.73 19.01
N THR A 113 7.23 12.42 17.97
CA THR A 113 6.70 11.90 16.69
C THR A 113 7.36 10.57 16.30
N ASP A 114 6.91 10.03 15.17
CA ASP A 114 7.43 8.78 14.61
C ASP A 114 8.72 8.94 13.80
N VAL A 115 9.21 10.17 13.65
CA VAL A 115 10.45 10.45 12.91
C VAL A 115 11.50 11.12 13.79
N THR A 116 12.75 11.04 13.35
CA THR A 116 13.89 11.79 13.88
C THR A 116 14.53 12.63 12.79
N ILE A 117 15.06 13.79 13.18
CA ILE A 117 15.78 14.70 12.29
C ILE A 117 17.21 14.84 12.79
N ASN A 118 18.16 14.41 11.98
CA ASN A 118 19.60 14.53 12.25
C ASN A 118 20.30 15.10 11.02
N ASN A 119 21.03 16.22 11.19
CA ASN A 119 21.75 16.87 10.09
C ASN A 119 20.86 17.12 8.85
N ASP A 120 19.66 17.68 9.07
CA ASP A 120 18.66 17.93 8.04
C ASP A 120 18.04 16.69 7.35
N ILE A 121 18.36 15.48 7.79
CA ILE A 121 17.81 14.23 7.24
C ILE A 121 16.71 13.70 8.17
N ILE A 122 15.55 13.39 7.57
CA ILE A 122 14.42 12.76 8.25
C ILE A 122 14.61 11.24 8.21
N SER A 123 14.50 10.58 9.36
CA SER A 123 14.52 9.12 9.48
C SER A 123 13.32 8.64 10.28
N ILE A 124 12.68 7.57 9.84
CA ILE A 124 11.57 6.95 10.58
C ILE A 124 12.18 6.16 11.75
N LYS A 125 11.57 6.31 12.95
CA LYS A 125 12.01 5.58 14.14
C LYS A 125 11.82 4.06 13.97
N PRO A 126 12.69 3.20 14.52
CA PRO A 126 12.63 1.75 14.32
C PRO A 126 11.29 1.09 14.70
N ASN A 127 10.61 1.63 15.72
CA ASN A 127 9.33 1.12 16.22
C ASN A 127 8.11 1.86 15.63
N ALA A 128 8.34 2.78 14.71
CA ALA A 128 7.28 3.55 14.08
C ALA A 128 6.75 2.85 12.83
N PRO A 129 5.48 3.08 12.46
CA PRO A 129 4.93 2.53 11.25
C PRO A 129 5.68 3.04 10.00
N HIS A 130 6.07 2.13 9.12
CA HIS A 130 6.74 2.43 7.85
C HIS A 130 5.74 2.46 6.67
N ASN A 131 4.51 2.90 6.93
CA ASN A 131 3.44 2.93 5.94
C ASN A 131 3.07 4.37 5.60
N ARG A 132 2.51 4.59 4.41
CA ARG A 132 1.98 5.90 4.02
C ARG A 132 0.73 6.24 4.81
N PHE A 133 0.61 7.50 5.16
CA PHE A 133 -0.54 8.04 5.89
C PHE A 133 -1.35 9.02 5.03
N ASN A 134 -2.64 9.14 5.31
CA ASN A 134 -3.38 10.31 4.92
C ASN A 134 -2.93 11.49 5.81
N VAL A 135 -2.35 12.51 5.18
CA VAL A 135 -1.77 13.66 5.89
C VAL A 135 -2.82 14.71 6.26
N VAL A 136 -3.97 14.68 5.62
CA VAL A 136 -5.05 15.64 5.87
C VAL A 136 -5.73 15.33 7.19
N SER A 137 -5.88 16.37 8.03
CA SER A 137 -6.67 16.25 9.26
C SER A 137 -8.15 16.09 8.90
N PRO A 138 -8.86 15.14 9.50
CA PRO A 138 -10.30 15.05 9.32
C PRO A 138 -11.01 16.25 9.98
N GLU A 139 -11.91 16.88 9.25
CA GLU A 139 -13.14 17.55 9.69
C GLU A 139 -13.08 18.84 10.54
N PHE A 140 -11.95 19.19 11.13
CA PHE A 140 -11.95 20.38 11.99
C PHE A 140 -11.65 21.64 11.15
N GLY A 141 -12.58 22.58 11.13
CA GLY A 141 -12.35 23.89 10.52
C GLY A 141 -11.14 24.57 11.13
N ILE A 142 -10.41 25.35 10.32
CA ILE A 142 -9.21 26.11 10.75
C ILE A 142 -9.47 26.97 12.00
N ASN A 143 -10.72 27.30 12.29
CA ASN A 143 -11.13 28.15 13.42
C ASN A 143 -11.80 27.38 14.57
N ASP A 144 -11.91 26.06 14.50
CA ASP A 144 -12.57 25.25 15.54
C ASP A 144 -11.58 24.92 16.67
N LYS A 145 -11.56 25.77 17.71
CA LYS A 145 -10.72 25.59 18.90
C LYS A 145 -11.09 24.32 19.67
N LYS A 146 -12.39 24.03 19.78
CA LYS A 146 -12.88 22.85 20.51
C LYS A 146 -12.52 21.56 19.76
N GLY A 147 -12.79 21.52 18.46
CA GLY A 147 -12.40 20.41 17.61
C GLY A 147 -10.89 20.16 17.62
N PHE A 148 -10.06 21.21 17.54
CA PHE A 148 -8.61 21.07 17.69
C PHE A 148 -8.24 20.48 19.06
N PHE A 149 -8.78 21.02 20.14
CA PHE A 149 -8.54 20.53 21.49
C PHE A 149 -8.90 19.05 21.63
N GLU A 150 -10.06 18.63 21.16
CA GLU A 150 -10.50 17.23 21.22
C GLU A 150 -9.59 16.33 20.38
N PHE A 151 -9.20 16.75 19.20
CA PHE A 151 -8.39 15.97 18.25
C PHE A 151 -6.94 15.74 18.73
N VAL A 152 -6.25 16.78 19.20
CA VAL A 152 -4.84 16.69 19.60
C VAL A 152 -4.66 16.11 21.01
N GLY A 153 -5.74 15.85 21.73
CA GLY A 153 -5.69 15.34 23.09
C GLY A 153 -6.42 14.01 23.22
N LYS A 154 -5.80 13.06 23.93
CA LYS A 154 -6.42 11.79 24.26
C LYS A 154 -7.58 12.00 25.22
N ASN A 155 -8.81 11.78 24.78
CA ASN A 155 -9.97 11.84 25.67
C ASN A 155 -9.97 10.62 26.61
N ALA A 156 -9.75 10.87 27.88
CA ALA A 156 -10.01 9.89 28.93
C ALA A 156 -11.54 9.71 29.07
N GLY A 157 -12.13 8.84 28.31
CA GLY A 157 -13.53 8.46 28.49
C GLY A 157 -14.43 8.34 27.26
N SER A 158 -13.94 8.60 26.08
CA SER A 158 -14.67 8.30 24.84
C SER A 158 -13.80 7.37 24.01
N SER A 159 -14.18 6.11 23.94
CA SER A 159 -13.58 5.13 23.06
C SER A 159 -13.99 5.37 21.59
N ILE A 160 -13.55 6.50 21.06
CA ILE A 160 -13.22 6.59 19.64
C ILE A 160 -11.70 6.44 19.63
N SER A 161 -11.26 5.20 19.62
CA SER A 161 -9.88 4.87 19.32
C SER A 161 -9.63 5.27 17.87
N LEU A 162 -9.27 6.55 17.66
CA LEU A 162 -8.49 6.94 16.51
C LEU A 162 -7.10 6.37 16.76
N THR A 163 -7.01 5.06 16.68
CA THR A 163 -5.71 4.38 16.62
C THR A 163 -4.87 5.09 15.58
N ASN A 164 -3.60 5.35 15.91
CA ASN A 164 -2.53 5.65 14.95
C ASN A 164 -2.28 4.45 14.02
N ALA A 165 -3.29 3.64 13.76
CA ALA A 165 -3.25 2.74 12.64
C ALA A 165 -3.00 3.65 11.42
N PRO A 166 -1.92 3.41 10.65
CA PRO A 166 -1.84 4.01 9.33
C PRO A 166 -3.24 3.87 8.76
N LEU A 167 -3.74 4.90 8.08
CA LEU A 167 -4.85 4.71 7.17
C LEU A 167 -4.29 3.75 6.12
N LEU A 168 -4.23 2.48 6.52
CA LEU A 168 -4.06 1.40 5.59
C LEU A 168 -5.11 1.67 4.53
N PRO A 169 -4.73 1.67 3.27
CA PRO A 169 -5.74 1.77 2.25
C PRO A 169 -6.73 0.67 2.58
N LEU A 170 -7.94 1.07 3.01
CA LEU A 170 -8.99 0.13 3.40
C LEU A 170 -9.27 -0.85 2.26
N GLN A 171 -9.01 -0.42 1.02
CA GLN A 171 -8.95 -1.28 -0.16
C GLN A 171 -7.73 -0.90 -1.02
N GLN A 172 -6.84 -1.87 -1.29
CA GLN A 172 -5.62 -1.68 -2.07
C GLN A 172 -5.41 -2.83 -3.04
N ILE A 173 -5.12 -2.50 -4.31
CA ILE A 173 -4.68 -3.46 -5.32
C ILE A 173 -3.19 -3.31 -5.54
N PHE A 174 -2.45 -4.38 -5.30
CA PHE A 174 -1.02 -4.50 -5.62
C PHE A 174 -0.89 -5.12 -6.99
N TYR A 175 -0.37 -4.35 -7.96
CA TYR A 175 -0.29 -4.81 -9.34
C TYR A 175 1.14 -4.74 -9.89
N GLY A 176 1.45 -5.59 -10.85
CA GLY A 176 2.77 -5.64 -11.48
C GLY A 176 3.02 -6.96 -12.18
N ALA A 177 4.21 -7.11 -12.72
CA ALA A 177 4.64 -8.31 -13.43
C ALA A 177 4.64 -9.56 -12.53
N PRO A 178 4.59 -10.77 -13.10
CA PRO A 178 4.67 -12.00 -12.31
C PRO A 178 6.02 -12.12 -11.61
N GLY A 179 6.01 -12.62 -10.37
CA GLY A 179 7.23 -12.82 -9.59
C GLY A 179 7.86 -11.56 -8.99
N THR A 180 7.16 -10.41 -8.94
CA THR A 180 7.66 -9.19 -8.27
C THR A 180 7.50 -9.19 -6.75
N GLY A 181 6.88 -10.23 -6.18
CA GLY A 181 6.72 -10.35 -4.74
C GLY A 181 5.47 -9.67 -4.17
N LYS A 182 4.42 -9.45 -4.98
CA LYS A 182 3.17 -8.80 -4.56
C LYS A 182 2.57 -9.39 -3.28
N SER A 183 2.33 -10.69 -3.24
CA SER A 183 1.78 -11.39 -2.06
C SER A 183 2.71 -11.31 -0.86
N HIS A 184 4.03 -11.33 -1.08
CA HIS A 184 5.01 -11.17 -0.01
C HIS A 184 4.96 -9.74 0.58
N THR A 185 4.82 -8.71 -0.27
CA THR A 185 4.64 -7.32 0.17
C THR A 185 3.37 -7.20 1.01
N VAL A 186 2.25 -7.78 0.55
CA VAL A 186 0.99 -7.81 1.30
C VAL A 186 1.17 -8.44 2.68
N ASP A 187 1.83 -9.59 2.75
CA ASP A 187 2.01 -10.31 4.01
C ASP A 187 2.97 -9.59 4.96
N LYS A 188 4.12 -9.14 4.46
CA LYS A 188 5.19 -8.55 5.25
C LYS A 188 4.86 -7.14 5.74
N ASP A 189 4.30 -6.31 4.86
CA ASP A 189 4.18 -4.88 5.12
C ASP A 189 2.80 -4.51 5.68
N TYR A 190 1.75 -5.28 5.36
CA TYR A 190 0.37 -4.99 5.75
C TYR A 190 -0.22 -5.99 6.74
N VAL A 191 -0.32 -7.27 6.36
CA VAL A 191 -0.99 -8.29 7.20
C VAL A 191 -0.21 -8.55 8.47
N LYS A 192 1.10 -8.81 8.36
CA LYS A 192 1.97 -9.15 9.51
C LYS A 192 1.36 -10.29 10.34
N ASP A 193 1.25 -10.06 11.65
CA ASP A 193 0.69 -11.03 12.61
C ASP A 193 -0.83 -10.84 12.83
N ASN A 194 -1.48 -9.97 12.05
CA ASN A 194 -2.90 -9.70 12.22
C ASN A 194 -3.77 -10.79 11.60
N LYS A 195 -5.04 -10.81 11.99
CA LYS A 195 -6.02 -11.77 11.45
C LYS A 195 -6.23 -11.55 9.97
N CYS A 196 -5.99 -12.63 9.20
CA CYS A 196 -6.11 -12.63 7.75
C CYS A 196 -7.05 -13.74 7.28
N PHE A 197 -7.93 -13.37 6.37
CA PHE A 197 -8.76 -14.27 5.56
C PHE A 197 -8.27 -14.16 4.12
N ARG A 198 -8.05 -15.29 3.44
CA ARG A 198 -7.44 -15.28 2.10
C ARG A 198 -8.25 -16.13 1.12
N ILE A 199 -8.36 -15.63 -0.10
CA ILE A 199 -8.97 -16.31 -1.23
C ILE A 199 -8.19 -16.01 -2.50
N THR A 200 -8.15 -16.99 -3.42
CA THR A 200 -7.66 -16.77 -4.78
C THR A 200 -8.85 -16.77 -5.72
N PHE A 201 -8.98 -15.73 -6.54
CA PHE A 201 -10.02 -15.69 -7.56
C PHE A 201 -9.64 -16.56 -8.76
N HIS A 202 -10.63 -17.19 -9.34
CA HIS A 202 -10.54 -17.99 -10.56
C HIS A 202 -11.81 -17.79 -11.40
N PRO A 203 -11.85 -18.22 -12.67
CA PRO A 203 -12.99 -17.94 -13.55
C PRO A 203 -14.35 -18.39 -13.03
N ASP A 204 -14.39 -19.48 -12.24
CA ASP A 204 -15.63 -20.01 -11.65
C ASP A 204 -15.97 -19.42 -10.28
N THR A 205 -15.20 -18.44 -9.78
CA THR A 205 -15.52 -17.75 -8.53
C THR A 205 -16.74 -16.86 -8.74
N ASP A 206 -17.72 -16.99 -7.85
CA ASP A 206 -18.97 -16.25 -7.87
C ASP A 206 -19.34 -15.69 -6.50
N TYR A 207 -20.47 -15.00 -6.40
CA TYR A 207 -20.99 -14.46 -5.14
C TYR A 207 -21.18 -15.54 -4.08
N ALA A 208 -21.70 -16.70 -4.47
CA ALA A 208 -21.99 -17.81 -3.56
C ALA A 208 -20.71 -18.41 -2.94
N SER A 209 -19.64 -18.49 -3.70
CA SER A 209 -18.32 -18.96 -3.24
C SER A 209 -17.53 -17.92 -2.48
N PHE A 210 -17.87 -16.64 -2.63
CA PHE A 210 -17.20 -15.53 -1.95
C PHE A 210 -17.90 -15.10 -0.65
N VAL A 211 -19.22 -14.98 -0.68
CA VAL A 211 -20.03 -14.49 0.45
C VAL A 211 -20.62 -15.61 1.28
N GLY A 212 -21.40 -16.49 0.67
CA GLY A 212 -22.04 -17.60 1.33
C GLY A 212 -23.13 -18.25 0.50
N CYS A 213 -23.42 -19.49 0.78
CA CYS A 213 -24.47 -20.25 0.10
C CYS A 213 -25.00 -21.39 0.95
N TYR A 214 -26.16 -21.91 0.57
CA TYR A 214 -26.67 -23.16 1.11
C TYR A 214 -25.91 -24.37 0.58
N LYS A 215 -25.46 -25.23 1.50
CA LYS A 215 -24.85 -26.52 1.15
C LYS A 215 -25.59 -27.67 1.80
N PRO A 216 -25.68 -28.82 1.11
CA PRO A 216 -26.24 -30.02 1.71
C PRO A 216 -25.32 -30.51 2.83
N LYS A 217 -25.91 -30.88 3.96
CA LYS A 217 -25.21 -31.44 5.11
C LYS A 217 -25.90 -32.74 5.50
N MET A 218 -25.12 -33.78 5.73
CA MET A 218 -25.64 -35.00 6.32
C MET A 218 -26.14 -34.72 7.73
N GLY A 219 -27.39 -34.98 8.02
CA GLY A 219 -28.04 -34.67 9.29
C GLY A 219 -28.93 -35.81 9.76
N GLY A 220 -29.63 -35.60 10.87
CA GLY A 220 -30.50 -36.59 11.51
C GLY A 220 -29.74 -37.55 12.46
N PRO A 221 -30.47 -38.24 13.36
CA PRO A 221 -29.86 -39.15 14.34
C PRO A 221 -29.10 -40.32 13.72
N THR A 222 -29.44 -40.71 12.49
CA THR A 222 -28.82 -41.81 11.74
C THR A 222 -27.84 -41.35 10.68
N GLY A 223 -27.74 -40.02 10.43
CA GLY A 223 -26.89 -39.43 9.39
C GLY A 223 -27.39 -39.69 7.96
N GLU A 224 -28.64 -40.12 7.78
CA GLU A 224 -29.23 -40.48 6.49
C GLU A 224 -30.03 -39.33 5.87
N ASP A 225 -30.41 -38.33 6.68
CA ASP A 225 -31.18 -37.18 6.19
C ASP A 225 -30.25 -36.12 5.60
N ILE A 226 -30.60 -35.60 4.44
CA ILE A 226 -29.91 -34.46 3.85
C ILE A 226 -30.67 -33.20 4.29
N THR A 227 -29.95 -32.37 5.07
CA THR A 227 -30.41 -31.03 5.45
C THR A 227 -29.61 -29.99 4.70
N TYR A 228 -30.18 -28.83 4.49
CA TYR A 228 -29.44 -27.68 3.91
C TYR A 228 -29.14 -26.66 4.99
N SER A 229 -27.90 -26.24 5.08
CA SER A 229 -27.49 -25.18 6.00
C SER A 229 -26.76 -24.07 5.23
N PHE A 230 -26.96 -22.84 5.65
CA PHE A 230 -26.20 -21.72 5.14
C PHE A 230 -24.73 -21.86 5.61
N VAL A 231 -23.81 -21.75 4.66
CA VAL A 231 -22.36 -21.83 4.91
C VAL A 231 -21.72 -20.52 4.49
N PRO A 232 -21.21 -19.73 5.45
CA PRO A 232 -20.52 -18.48 5.15
C PRO A 232 -19.22 -18.81 4.39
N GLN A 233 -18.84 -17.90 3.50
CA GLN A 233 -17.58 -18.00 2.78
C GLN A 233 -16.62 -16.89 3.30
N VAL A 234 -15.51 -16.74 2.63
CA VAL A 234 -14.37 -15.94 3.12
C VAL A 234 -14.74 -14.50 3.45
N PHE A 235 -15.55 -13.85 2.62
CA PHE A 235 -15.99 -12.47 2.87
C PHE A 235 -16.81 -12.36 4.15
N LEU A 236 -17.85 -13.18 4.28
CA LEU A 236 -18.75 -13.11 5.43
C LEU A 236 -18.03 -13.50 6.74
N ASN A 237 -17.09 -14.45 6.67
CA ASN A 237 -16.23 -14.79 7.80
C ASN A 237 -15.35 -13.62 8.23
N ALA A 238 -14.72 -12.92 7.29
CA ALA A 238 -13.91 -11.72 7.57
C ALA A 238 -14.78 -10.59 8.14
N TYR A 239 -15.96 -10.39 7.58
CA TYR A 239 -16.94 -9.39 8.01
C TYR A 239 -17.36 -9.61 9.47
N ILE A 240 -17.80 -10.82 9.81
CA ILE A 240 -18.22 -11.17 11.18
C ILE A 240 -17.06 -11.06 12.16
N TYR A 241 -15.87 -11.51 11.76
CA TYR A 241 -14.71 -11.40 12.62
C TYR A 241 -14.38 -9.94 12.93
N ALA A 242 -14.38 -9.07 11.92
CA ALA A 242 -14.07 -7.66 12.08
C ALA A 242 -15.09 -6.95 13.01
N TRP A 243 -16.38 -7.26 12.90
CA TRP A 243 -17.40 -6.71 13.78
C TRP A 243 -17.30 -7.26 15.20
N ASN A 244 -16.87 -8.51 15.38
CA ASN A 244 -16.68 -9.11 16.69
C ASN A 244 -15.37 -8.68 17.41
N HIS A 245 -14.44 -8.06 16.67
CA HIS A 245 -13.13 -7.61 17.16
C HIS A 245 -12.84 -6.19 16.64
N PRO A 246 -13.59 -5.18 17.05
CA PRO A 246 -13.53 -3.83 16.47
C PRO A 246 -12.17 -3.13 16.67
N ASP A 247 -11.43 -3.54 17.71
CA ASP A 247 -10.12 -2.97 18.04
C ASP A 247 -8.95 -3.67 17.35
N GLU A 248 -9.22 -4.76 16.59
CA GLU A 248 -8.20 -5.55 15.89
C GLU A 248 -8.27 -5.30 14.39
N PRO A 249 -7.15 -4.94 13.73
CA PRO A 249 -7.11 -4.90 12.27
C PRO A 249 -7.41 -6.28 11.68
N THR A 250 -8.36 -6.34 10.78
CA THR A 250 -8.76 -7.57 10.07
C THR A 250 -8.47 -7.40 8.60
N TYR A 251 -7.89 -8.41 7.97
CA TYR A 251 -7.53 -8.40 6.56
C TYR A 251 -8.29 -9.45 5.78
N LEU A 252 -8.86 -9.04 4.65
CA LEU A 252 -9.33 -9.93 3.59
C LEU A 252 -8.38 -9.76 2.40
N VAL A 253 -7.62 -10.79 2.08
CA VAL A 253 -6.66 -10.79 0.98
C VAL A 253 -7.22 -11.60 -0.18
N ILE A 254 -7.31 -10.95 -1.36
CA ILE A 254 -7.79 -11.54 -2.60
C ILE A 254 -6.60 -11.66 -3.55
N GLU A 255 -6.14 -12.87 -3.76
CA GLU A 255 -5.10 -13.16 -4.75
C GLU A 255 -5.70 -13.28 -6.15
N GLU A 256 -4.97 -12.80 -7.16
CA GLU A 256 -5.33 -12.89 -8.57
C GLU A 256 -6.72 -12.28 -8.88
N LEU A 257 -6.94 -11.07 -8.39
CA LEU A 257 -8.24 -10.36 -8.45
C LEU A 257 -8.87 -10.39 -9.86
N ASN A 258 -8.08 -10.20 -10.90
CA ASN A 258 -8.52 -10.12 -12.28
C ASN A 258 -8.70 -11.48 -12.99
N ARG A 259 -8.49 -12.59 -12.29
CA ARG A 259 -8.86 -13.92 -12.81
C ARG A 259 -10.33 -14.26 -12.59
N GLY A 260 -11.04 -13.50 -11.76
CA GLY A 260 -12.47 -13.61 -11.56
C GLY A 260 -13.23 -12.40 -12.09
N ASN A 261 -14.51 -12.59 -12.40
CA ASN A 261 -15.40 -11.48 -12.75
C ASN A 261 -15.79 -10.71 -11.49
N CYS A 262 -15.05 -9.62 -11.17
CA CYS A 262 -15.26 -8.84 -9.96
C CYS A 262 -16.70 -8.33 -9.79
N ALA A 263 -17.37 -7.93 -10.86
CA ALA A 263 -18.75 -7.45 -10.79
C ALA A 263 -19.70 -8.56 -10.34
N GLN A 264 -19.53 -9.77 -10.83
CA GLN A 264 -20.34 -10.93 -10.46
C GLN A 264 -20.01 -11.41 -9.03
N ILE A 265 -18.73 -11.43 -8.67
CA ILE A 265 -18.26 -11.95 -7.37
C ILE A 265 -18.69 -11.04 -6.23
N PHE A 266 -18.54 -9.73 -6.39
CA PHE A 266 -18.89 -8.76 -5.36
C PHE A 266 -20.39 -8.47 -5.31
N GLY A 267 -21.11 -8.52 -6.44
CA GLY A 267 -22.53 -8.17 -6.48
C GLY A 267 -22.81 -6.83 -5.77
N ASP A 268 -23.80 -6.81 -4.90
CA ASP A 268 -24.17 -5.59 -4.15
C ASP A 268 -23.13 -5.14 -3.12
N ILE A 269 -22.26 -6.05 -2.63
CA ILE A 269 -21.15 -5.72 -1.71
C ILE A 269 -20.23 -4.66 -2.31
N PHE A 270 -20.18 -4.58 -3.62
CA PHE A 270 -19.44 -3.56 -4.33
C PHE A 270 -19.75 -2.12 -3.86
N GLN A 271 -20.99 -1.84 -3.45
CA GLN A 271 -21.37 -0.52 -2.93
C GLN A 271 -20.73 -0.22 -1.57
N LEU A 272 -20.45 -1.25 -0.78
CA LEU A 272 -19.83 -1.12 0.54
C LEU A 272 -18.38 -0.66 0.48
N LEU A 273 -17.71 -0.82 -0.67
CA LEU A 273 -16.33 -0.41 -0.87
C LEU A 273 -16.15 1.10 -0.95
N ASP A 274 -17.21 1.90 -1.11
CA ASP A 274 -17.13 3.34 -0.90
C ASP A 274 -17.06 3.61 0.60
N ARG A 275 -15.88 4.02 1.10
CA ARG A 275 -15.66 4.29 2.52
C ARG A 275 -15.80 5.77 2.85
N GLN A 276 -16.31 6.05 4.05
CA GLN A 276 -16.38 7.39 4.59
C GLN A 276 -14.97 7.93 4.86
N LYS A 277 -14.72 9.16 4.47
CA LYS A 277 -13.48 9.88 4.79
C LYS A 277 -13.65 10.77 6.00
N THR A 278 -14.88 11.18 6.28
CA THR A 278 -15.29 12.13 7.30
C THR A 278 -16.49 11.58 8.08
N GLY A 279 -16.75 12.05 9.29
CA GLY A 279 -17.80 11.60 10.19
C GLY A 279 -17.45 10.29 10.89
N HIS A 280 -17.51 9.21 10.18
CA HIS A 280 -17.11 7.88 10.66
C HIS A 280 -16.09 7.25 9.70
N PRO A 281 -14.82 7.71 9.73
CA PRO A 281 -13.80 7.29 8.76
C PRO A 281 -13.61 5.78 8.76
N GLY A 282 -13.52 5.23 7.57
CA GLY A 282 -13.29 3.80 7.37
C GLY A 282 -14.55 2.94 7.34
N TYR A 283 -15.69 3.40 7.83
CA TYR A 283 -16.96 2.70 7.62
C TYR A 283 -17.46 2.87 6.18
N SER A 284 -18.29 1.95 5.68
CA SER A 284 -18.93 2.12 4.38
C SER A 284 -19.70 3.44 4.30
N LYS A 285 -19.64 4.11 3.16
CA LYS A 285 -20.45 5.33 2.94
C LYS A 285 -21.94 5.01 2.74
N TYR A 286 -22.20 3.86 2.14
CA TYR A 286 -23.55 3.37 1.85
C TYR A 286 -23.73 2.01 2.54
N THR A 287 -25.00 1.67 2.80
CA THR A 287 -25.39 0.34 3.26
C THR A 287 -26.03 -0.43 2.12
N ILE A 288 -26.05 -1.74 2.22
CA ILE A 288 -26.86 -2.63 1.39
C ILE A 288 -27.79 -3.45 2.28
N ASN A 289 -28.87 -3.99 1.68
CA ASN A 289 -29.72 -4.95 2.36
C ASN A 289 -29.28 -6.37 1.99
N ALA A 290 -28.94 -7.14 3.00
CA ALA A 290 -28.72 -8.58 2.85
C ALA A 290 -30.06 -9.32 2.68
N ASP A 291 -29.99 -10.50 2.10
CA ASP A 291 -31.11 -11.43 2.15
C ASP A 291 -31.39 -11.94 3.58
N SER A 292 -32.55 -12.58 3.76
CA SER A 292 -33.00 -13.10 5.04
C SER A 292 -32.03 -14.13 5.64
N ASP A 293 -31.30 -14.85 4.81
CA ASP A 293 -30.43 -15.94 5.23
C ASP A 293 -29.15 -15.39 5.82
N ILE A 294 -28.55 -14.40 5.15
CA ILE A 294 -27.39 -13.66 5.67
C ILE A 294 -27.78 -12.90 6.95
N ALA A 295 -28.93 -12.23 6.98
CA ALA A 295 -29.41 -11.52 8.16
C ALA A 295 -29.59 -12.47 9.36
N THR A 296 -30.21 -13.62 9.14
CA THR A 296 -30.39 -14.66 10.14
C THR A 296 -29.07 -15.19 10.65
N TYR A 297 -28.13 -15.47 9.73
CA TYR A 297 -26.79 -15.94 10.08
C TYR A 297 -26.02 -14.91 10.91
N LEU A 298 -26.02 -13.66 10.49
CA LEU A 298 -25.37 -12.55 11.24
C LEU A 298 -25.95 -12.40 12.64
N SER A 299 -27.28 -12.48 12.76
CA SER A 299 -27.94 -12.39 14.08
C SER A 299 -27.55 -13.53 15.01
N GLY A 300 -27.07 -14.67 14.49
CA GLY A 300 -26.55 -15.81 15.26
C GLY A 300 -25.10 -15.64 15.69
N GLU A 301 -24.25 -15.09 14.82
CA GLU A 301 -22.80 -15.12 14.94
C GLU A 301 -22.18 -13.84 15.52
N LEU A 302 -22.90 -12.72 15.47
CA LEU A 302 -22.44 -11.49 16.10
C LEU A 302 -22.51 -11.61 17.62
N LYS A 303 -21.36 -11.40 18.29
CA LYS A 303 -21.22 -11.53 19.73
C LYS A 303 -21.86 -10.38 20.49
N ASP A 304 -21.63 -9.15 20.04
CA ASP A 304 -22.20 -7.92 20.60
C ASP A 304 -23.17 -7.28 19.63
N LYS A 305 -24.40 -7.80 19.64
CA LYS A 305 -25.49 -7.35 18.76
C LYS A 305 -25.93 -5.92 19.07
N GLU A 306 -25.89 -5.53 20.33
CA GLU A 306 -26.30 -4.19 20.77
C GLU A 306 -25.31 -3.13 20.26
N SER A 307 -24.01 -3.40 20.37
CA SER A 307 -22.98 -2.51 19.79
C SER A 307 -23.08 -2.44 18.28
N TYR A 308 -23.28 -3.56 17.59
CA TYR A 308 -23.48 -3.56 16.15
C TYR A 308 -24.68 -2.69 15.74
N GLU A 309 -25.85 -2.93 16.34
CA GLU A 309 -27.08 -2.16 16.09
C GLU A 309 -26.88 -0.68 16.40
N LYS A 310 -26.24 -0.37 17.53
CA LYS A 310 -25.97 1.01 17.94
C LYS A 310 -25.11 1.73 16.91
N VAL A 311 -24.02 1.13 16.45
CA VAL A 311 -23.13 1.71 15.41
C VAL A 311 -23.88 1.92 14.09
N ILE A 312 -24.65 0.91 13.63
CA ILE A 312 -25.41 1.05 12.38
C ILE A 312 -26.46 2.16 12.51
N ARG A 313 -27.17 2.27 13.64
CA ARG A 313 -28.15 3.35 13.88
C ARG A 313 -27.49 4.72 13.98
N GLU A 314 -26.37 4.83 14.63
CA GLU A 314 -25.66 6.09 14.79
C GLU A 314 -25.12 6.63 13.44
N ILE A 315 -24.53 5.74 12.62
CA ILE A 315 -23.92 6.14 11.35
C ILE A 315 -24.94 6.34 10.24
N TYR A 316 -25.95 5.46 10.14
CA TYR A 316 -26.86 5.41 8.98
C TYR A 316 -28.31 5.78 9.32
N GLY A 317 -28.67 5.88 10.58
CA GLY A 317 -29.96 6.35 11.04
C GLY A 317 -31.20 5.54 10.61
N PRO A 318 -31.15 4.18 10.48
CA PRO A 318 -32.32 3.42 10.10
C PRO A 318 -33.40 3.51 11.17
N LYS A 319 -34.66 3.59 10.76
CA LYS A 319 -35.83 3.59 11.69
C LYS A 319 -36.04 2.21 12.31
N GLU A 320 -35.84 1.16 11.51
CA GLU A 320 -35.96 -0.23 11.91
C GLU A 320 -34.64 -0.94 11.65
N PHE A 321 -34.30 -1.92 12.46
CA PHE A 321 -33.07 -2.69 12.38
C PHE A 321 -33.35 -4.18 12.57
N ASP A 322 -32.93 -5.01 11.63
CA ASP A 322 -33.20 -6.44 11.59
C ASP A 322 -32.00 -7.29 11.13
N PHE A 323 -30.76 -6.79 11.28
CA PHE A 323 -29.50 -7.39 10.79
C PHE A 323 -29.42 -7.53 9.26
N SER A 324 -30.42 -7.07 8.50
CA SER A 324 -30.31 -7.06 7.03
C SER A 324 -29.44 -5.91 6.50
N ILE A 325 -29.20 -4.90 7.31
CA ILE A 325 -28.40 -3.74 6.94
C ILE A 325 -26.91 -4.07 7.10
N LEU A 326 -26.21 -4.15 5.98
CA LEU A 326 -24.78 -4.38 5.96
C LEU A 326 -23.98 -3.09 5.70
N ALA A 327 -22.89 -2.93 6.44
CA ALA A 327 -21.88 -1.91 6.23
C ALA A 327 -20.50 -2.46 6.66
N LEU A 328 -19.44 -2.18 5.91
CA LEU A 328 -18.11 -2.62 6.31
C LEU A 328 -17.63 -1.80 7.51
N PRO A 329 -17.09 -2.44 8.56
CA PRO A 329 -16.51 -1.75 9.69
C PRO A 329 -15.15 -1.14 9.33
N SER A 330 -14.71 -0.16 10.12
CA SER A 330 -13.48 0.61 9.85
C SER A 330 -12.19 -0.21 9.96
N ASN A 331 -12.20 -1.32 10.70
CA ASN A 331 -11.07 -2.21 10.90
C ASN A 331 -10.94 -3.34 9.87
N LEU A 332 -11.88 -3.47 8.92
CA LEU A 332 -11.80 -4.45 7.83
C LEU A 332 -11.07 -3.88 6.61
N ASN A 333 -9.87 -4.37 6.37
CA ASN A 333 -9.02 -4.00 5.24
C ASN A 333 -9.11 -5.06 4.14
N ILE A 334 -9.30 -4.65 2.89
CA ILE A 334 -9.41 -5.56 1.75
C ILE A 334 -8.22 -5.29 0.83
N LEU A 335 -7.30 -6.23 0.75
CA LEU A 335 -6.10 -6.13 -0.08
C LEU A 335 -6.21 -7.12 -1.24
N ALA A 336 -5.75 -6.73 -2.41
CA ALA A 336 -5.79 -7.61 -3.56
C ALA A 336 -4.48 -7.60 -4.34
N THR A 337 -4.12 -8.75 -4.94
CA THR A 337 -3.02 -8.83 -5.90
C THR A 337 -3.55 -9.01 -7.31
N MET A 338 -2.82 -8.48 -8.30
CA MET A 338 -3.20 -8.53 -9.69
C MET A 338 -1.96 -8.65 -10.58
N ASN A 339 -1.93 -9.64 -11.46
CA ASN A 339 -0.94 -9.71 -12.54
C ASN A 339 -1.40 -8.85 -13.72
N THR A 340 -0.46 -8.15 -14.36
CA THR A 340 -0.77 -7.32 -15.54
C THR A 340 -0.51 -8.01 -16.86
N SER A 341 0.12 -9.19 -16.84
CA SER A 341 0.64 -9.88 -18.04
C SER A 341 -0.25 -10.98 -18.60
N ASP A 342 -1.20 -11.52 -17.82
CA ASP A 342 -1.95 -12.70 -18.22
C ASP A 342 -2.98 -12.38 -19.30
N GLN A 343 -3.11 -13.25 -20.30
CA GLN A 343 -4.00 -13.07 -21.46
C GLN A 343 -5.46 -13.41 -21.17
N SER A 344 -5.73 -14.22 -20.13
CA SER A 344 -7.08 -14.74 -19.79
C SER A 344 -7.71 -13.99 -18.61
N LEU A 345 -7.61 -12.65 -18.61
CA LEU A 345 -8.05 -11.84 -17.48
C LEU A 345 -9.41 -11.18 -17.76
N PHE A 346 -10.23 -11.09 -16.71
CA PHE A 346 -11.41 -10.25 -16.75
C PHE A 346 -11.00 -8.77 -16.64
N PRO A 347 -11.55 -7.91 -17.50
CA PRO A 347 -11.31 -6.48 -17.38
C PRO A 347 -11.95 -5.94 -16.10
N ILE A 348 -11.18 -5.21 -15.32
CA ILE A 348 -11.70 -4.50 -14.16
C ILE A 348 -12.18 -3.12 -14.61
N ASP A 349 -13.46 -2.83 -14.42
CA ASP A 349 -14.07 -1.58 -14.84
C ASP A 349 -13.58 -0.37 -14.02
N SER A 350 -13.83 0.84 -14.53
CA SER A 350 -13.39 2.07 -13.89
C SER A 350 -14.13 2.36 -12.59
N ALA A 351 -15.40 1.95 -12.48
CA ALA A 351 -16.19 2.13 -11.28
C ALA A 351 -15.68 1.26 -10.12
N PHE A 352 -15.18 0.06 -10.43
CA PHE A 352 -14.51 -0.79 -9.46
C PHE A 352 -13.16 -0.18 -9.05
N LYS A 353 -12.31 0.18 -10.03
CA LYS A 353 -10.96 0.73 -9.76
C LYS A 353 -10.97 1.98 -8.90
N ARG A 354 -11.93 2.89 -9.08
CA ARG A 354 -12.00 4.16 -8.33
C ARG A 354 -12.18 3.98 -6.81
N ARG A 355 -12.62 2.80 -6.36
CA ARG A 355 -12.83 2.49 -4.94
C ARG A 355 -11.60 1.89 -4.27
N TRP A 356 -10.56 1.65 -5.06
CA TRP A 356 -9.32 1.02 -4.60
C TRP A 356 -8.13 1.97 -4.73
N GLY A 357 -7.23 1.90 -3.77
CA GLY A 357 -5.88 2.37 -3.98
C GLY A 357 -5.17 1.43 -4.97
N MET A 358 -4.23 1.96 -5.73
CA MET A 358 -3.45 1.19 -6.71
C MET A 358 -1.97 1.35 -6.39
N GLU A 359 -1.28 0.23 -6.15
CA GLU A 359 0.15 0.23 -5.85
C GLU A 359 0.90 -0.66 -6.84
N TYR A 360 1.86 -0.05 -7.52
CA TYR A 360 2.73 -0.77 -8.44
C TYR A 360 3.87 -1.44 -7.69
N VAL A 361 3.93 -2.77 -7.76
CA VAL A 361 5.04 -3.57 -7.22
C VAL A 361 6.02 -3.86 -8.35
N GLY A 362 7.07 -3.07 -8.40
CA GLY A 362 8.12 -3.19 -9.42
C GLY A 362 9.11 -4.32 -9.15
N VAL A 363 9.99 -4.56 -10.12
CA VAL A 363 11.07 -5.53 -9.96
C VAL A 363 12.13 -4.99 -9.00
N ASN A 364 12.43 -5.74 -7.94
CA ASN A 364 13.48 -5.42 -6.99
C ASN A 364 14.80 -6.08 -7.40
N TYR A 365 15.60 -5.36 -8.18
CA TYR A 365 16.90 -5.87 -8.64
C TYR A 365 17.92 -6.03 -7.52
N THR A 366 17.83 -5.26 -6.43
CA THR A 366 18.71 -5.41 -5.26
C THR A 366 18.40 -6.73 -4.53
N ASP A 367 17.12 -7.08 -4.39
CA ASP A 367 16.73 -8.39 -3.85
C ASP A 367 17.21 -9.55 -4.75
N ALA A 368 17.25 -9.34 -6.07
CA ALA A 368 17.75 -10.35 -7.02
C ALA A 368 19.26 -10.61 -6.92
N GLU A 369 20.06 -9.71 -6.34
CA GLU A 369 21.53 -9.85 -6.22
C GLU A 369 21.96 -11.01 -5.33
N GLN A 370 21.08 -11.45 -4.42
CA GLN A 370 21.38 -12.60 -3.56
C GLN A 370 21.31 -13.95 -4.29
N PHE A 371 20.72 -14.00 -5.48
CA PHE A 371 20.50 -15.27 -6.21
C PHE A 371 21.55 -15.48 -7.30
N THR A 372 22.03 -16.71 -7.39
CA THR A 372 22.99 -17.15 -8.40
C THR A 372 22.38 -18.24 -9.27
N VAL A 373 22.44 -18.06 -10.58
CA VAL A 373 22.08 -19.10 -11.56
C VAL A 373 23.31 -19.96 -11.81
N VAL A 374 23.20 -21.26 -11.52
CA VAL A 374 24.30 -22.22 -11.68
C VAL A 374 23.91 -23.21 -12.79
N ILE A 375 24.66 -23.18 -13.89
CA ILE A 375 24.47 -24.10 -15.01
C ILE A 375 25.32 -25.35 -14.80
N ASP A 376 26.61 -25.16 -14.48
CA ASP A 376 27.55 -26.22 -14.15
C ASP A 376 28.61 -25.69 -13.12
N GLU A 377 29.67 -26.44 -12.88
CA GLU A 377 30.73 -26.07 -11.91
C GLU A 377 31.44 -24.77 -12.28
N THR A 378 31.53 -24.45 -13.58
CA THR A 378 32.28 -23.31 -14.14
C THR A 378 31.39 -22.13 -14.52
N HIS A 379 30.13 -22.35 -14.86
CA HIS A 379 29.21 -21.32 -15.32
C HIS A 379 28.22 -20.92 -14.23
N LYS A 380 28.50 -19.80 -13.57
CA LYS A 380 27.70 -19.21 -12.49
C LYS A 380 27.45 -17.73 -12.80
N TYR A 381 26.22 -17.29 -12.77
CA TYR A 381 25.77 -15.96 -13.18
C TYR A 381 24.92 -15.29 -12.12
N SER A 382 25.00 -13.97 -12.01
CA SER A 382 24.10 -13.19 -11.17
C SER A 382 22.69 -13.16 -11.75
N TRP A 383 21.70 -13.58 -10.97
CA TRP A 383 20.30 -13.47 -11.40
C TRP A 383 19.89 -12.01 -11.66
N SER A 384 20.39 -11.06 -10.88
CA SER A 384 20.13 -9.63 -11.06
C SER A 384 20.60 -9.10 -12.42
N GLU A 385 21.79 -9.54 -12.86
CA GLU A 385 22.35 -9.13 -14.16
C GLU A 385 21.56 -9.73 -15.32
N ILE A 386 21.23 -11.02 -15.25
CA ILE A 386 20.38 -11.68 -16.25
C ILE A 386 19.03 -10.97 -16.31
N LEU A 387 18.41 -10.72 -15.17
CA LEU A 387 17.10 -10.10 -15.06
C LEU A 387 17.09 -8.66 -15.64
N LYS A 388 18.13 -7.87 -15.38
CA LYS A 388 18.29 -6.52 -15.95
C LYS A 388 18.40 -6.56 -17.46
N GLY A 389 19.24 -7.42 -18.00
CA GLY A 389 19.44 -7.57 -19.45
C GLY A 389 18.15 -8.05 -20.14
N LEU A 390 17.55 -9.10 -19.59
CA LEU A 390 16.34 -9.68 -20.16
C LEU A 390 15.14 -8.73 -20.12
N ASN A 391 14.88 -8.10 -18.97
CA ASN A 391 13.80 -7.12 -18.88
C ASN A 391 14.05 -5.87 -19.74
N GLY A 392 15.32 -5.51 -19.97
CA GLY A 392 15.70 -4.47 -20.92
C GLY A 392 15.30 -4.84 -22.33
N TYR A 393 15.66 -6.04 -22.78
CA TYR A 393 15.31 -6.57 -24.10
C TYR A 393 13.78 -6.66 -24.29
N ILE A 394 13.07 -7.27 -23.31
CA ILE A 394 11.58 -7.38 -23.38
C ILE A 394 10.92 -6.00 -23.52
N LYS A 395 11.39 -5.00 -22.78
CA LYS A 395 10.84 -3.64 -22.87
C LYS A 395 11.08 -3.01 -24.25
N GLN A 396 12.24 -3.26 -24.82
CA GLN A 396 12.60 -2.75 -26.16
C GLN A 396 11.73 -3.38 -27.22
N GLU A 397 11.64 -4.71 -27.28
CA GLU A 397 10.93 -5.45 -28.32
C GLU A 397 9.41 -5.35 -28.18
N LYS A 398 8.89 -5.46 -26.95
CA LYS A 398 7.44 -5.47 -26.71
C LYS A 398 6.84 -4.10 -26.41
N HIS A 399 7.66 -3.06 -26.25
CA HIS A 399 7.24 -1.72 -25.84
C HIS A 399 6.28 -1.72 -24.63
N SER A 400 6.45 -2.71 -23.75
CA SER A 400 5.55 -2.97 -22.63
C SER A 400 6.32 -3.46 -21.39
N THR A 401 5.85 -3.05 -20.22
CA THR A 401 6.35 -3.54 -18.93
C THR A 401 5.52 -4.69 -18.36
N ASN A 402 4.48 -5.11 -19.08
CA ASN A 402 3.58 -6.14 -18.56
C ASN A 402 4.18 -7.55 -18.61
N LYS A 403 5.04 -7.81 -19.60
CA LYS A 403 5.65 -9.13 -19.86
C LYS A 403 7.05 -9.30 -19.24
N ILE A 404 7.53 -8.35 -18.43
CA ILE A 404 8.82 -8.47 -17.74
C ILE A 404 8.74 -9.49 -16.60
N LEU A 405 9.89 -10.01 -16.20
CA LEU A 405 10.01 -10.97 -15.09
C LEU A 405 10.32 -10.24 -13.79
N GLY A 406 9.73 -10.72 -12.70
CA GLY A 406 10.04 -10.27 -11.35
C GLY A 406 11.27 -10.98 -10.77
N ASN A 407 11.81 -10.42 -9.69
CA ASN A 407 12.99 -10.94 -9.00
C ASN A 407 12.80 -12.31 -8.35
N ARG A 408 11.55 -12.71 -8.09
CA ARG A 408 11.13 -13.99 -7.52
C ARG A 408 10.38 -14.86 -8.53
N PHE A 409 10.58 -14.63 -9.82
CA PHE A 409 9.92 -15.42 -10.88
C PHE A 409 10.35 -16.91 -10.86
N VAL A 410 11.60 -17.15 -10.51
CA VAL A 410 12.15 -18.52 -10.33
C VAL A 410 12.44 -18.74 -8.86
N GLN A 411 12.12 -19.94 -8.38
CA GLN A 411 12.46 -20.36 -7.03
C GLN A 411 13.93 -20.80 -6.97
N SER A 412 14.64 -20.35 -5.94
CA SER A 412 15.97 -20.83 -5.57
C SER A 412 15.89 -21.93 -4.52
N ASP A 413 16.96 -22.65 -4.34
CA ASP A 413 17.17 -23.54 -3.19
C ASP A 413 17.47 -22.74 -1.89
N GLU A 414 17.73 -23.46 -0.80
CA GLU A 414 18.08 -22.90 0.51
C GLU A 414 19.39 -22.08 0.50
N ASN A 415 20.24 -22.28 -0.51
CA ASN A 415 21.52 -21.58 -0.68
C ASN A 415 21.40 -20.41 -1.66
N ASN A 416 20.18 -20.00 -2.03
CA ASN A 416 19.92 -18.96 -3.03
C ASN A 416 20.41 -19.34 -4.45
N VAL A 417 20.49 -20.63 -4.76
CA VAL A 417 20.91 -21.12 -6.07
C VAL A 417 19.69 -21.44 -6.93
N ILE A 418 19.69 -20.92 -8.14
CA ILE A 418 18.75 -21.24 -9.21
C ILE A 418 19.45 -22.26 -10.11
N SER A 419 18.94 -23.48 -10.16
CA SER A 419 19.52 -24.51 -11.02
C SER A 419 19.27 -24.24 -12.51
N ALA A 420 20.14 -24.80 -13.37
CA ALA A 420 19.98 -24.72 -14.82
C ALA A 420 18.61 -25.21 -15.29
N VAL A 421 18.11 -26.31 -14.71
CA VAL A 421 16.79 -26.87 -15.02
C VAL A 421 15.69 -25.91 -14.63
N ALA A 422 15.75 -25.34 -13.41
CA ALA A 422 14.75 -24.35 -12.96
C ALA A 422 14.75 -23.12 -13.83
N PHE A 423 15.92 -22.64 -14.24
CA PHE A 423 16.05 -21.52 -15.16
C PHE A 423 15.43 -21.83 -16.53
N ARG A 424 15.77 -22.97 -17.14
CA ARG A 424 15.20 -23.43 -18.42
C ARG A 424 13.68 -23.55 -18.33
N ASP A 425 13.18 -24.35 -17.37
CA ASP A 425 11.77 -24.74 -17.27
C ASP A 425 10.85 -23.60 -16.83
N LYS A 426 11.39 -22.52 -16.28
CA LYS A 426 10.61 -21.35 -15.88
C LYS A 426 10.89 -20.14 -16.76
N VAL A 427 12.14 -19.73 -16.91
CA VAL A 427 12.47 -18.49 -17.63
C VAL A 427 12.36 -18.72 -19.14
N LEU A 428 13.07 -19.71 -19.70
CA LEU A 428 13.03 -19.93 -21.14
C LEU A 428 11.64 -20.37 -21.58
N PHE A 429 10.98 -21.26 -20.81
CA PHE A 429 9.60 -21.62 -21.12
C PHE A 429 8.68 -20.42 -21.21
N PHE A 430 8.74 -19.51 -20.25
CA PHE A 430 7.93 -18.28 -20.25
C PHE A 430 8.26 -17.38 -21.44
N LEU A 431 9.54 -17.26 -21.80
CA LEU A 431 9.94 -16.45 -22.95
C LEU A 431 9.40 -17.01 -24.26
N PHE A 432 9.51 -18.32 -24.48
CA PHE A 432 9.04 -18.96 -25.71
C PHE A 432 7.51 -18.97 -25.80
N ASN A 433 6.80 -19.26 -24.71
CA ASN A 433 5.36 -19.52 -24.75
C ASN A 433 4.47 -18.30 -24.45
N ASP A 434 4.99 -17.30 -23.70
CA ASP A 434 4.18 -16.18 -23.24
C ASP A 434 4.67 -14.81 -23.72
N VAL A 435 5.99 -14.62 -23.85
CA VAL A 435 6.57 -13.32 -24.22
C VAL A 435 6.73 -13.17 -25.73
N PHE A 436 7.45 -14.10 -26.36
CA PHE A 436 7.82 -14.08 -27.77
C PHE A 436 7.03 -15.11 -28.59
N LYS A 437 5.77 -15.23 -28.29
CA LYS A 437 4.83 -16.07 -29.00
C LYS A 437 4.42 -15.39 -30.33
N GLU A 438 4.39 -16.14 -31.42
CA GLU A 438 3.91 -15.72 -32.74
C GLU A 438 4.95 -14.91 -33.56
N GLU A 439 4.63 -13.69 -34.01
CA GLU A 439 5.39 -12.91 -35.01
C GLU A 439 6.83 -12.53 -34.59
N ASP A 440 7.12 -12.47 -33.29
CA ASP A 440 8.44 -12.04 -32.78
C ASP A 440 9.36 -13.22 -32.40
N GLU A 441 8.93 -14.45 -32.67
CA GLU A 441 9.64 -15.64 -32.24
C GLU A 441 10.96 -15.83 -32.99
N ASP A 442 10.96 -15.55 -34.28
CA ASP A 442 12.14 -15.71 -35.15
C ASP A 442 13.25 -14.72 -34.80
N GLU A 443 12.90 -13.48 -34.46
CA GLU A 443 13.86 -12.46 -34.08
C GLU A 443 14.49 -12.81 -32.71
N PHE A 444 13.68 -13.19 -31.74
CA PHE A 444 14.14 -13.67 -30.42
C PHE A 444 15.08 -14.90 -30.56
N ARG A 445 14.72 -15.87 -31.38
CA ARG A 445 15.55 -17.05 -31.63
C ARG A 445 16.88 -16.66 -32.30
N THR A 446 16.83 -15.82 -33.30
CA THR A 446 18.03 -15.31 -34.00
C THR A 446 18.94 -14.55 -33.04
N ASP A 447 18.38 -13.67 -32.25
CA ASP A 447 19.13 -12.81 -31.34
C ASP A 447 19.81 -13.59 -30.22
N PHE A 448 19.18 -14.60 -29.67
CA PHE A 448 19.71 -15.31 -28.49
C PHE A 448 20.34 -16.66 -28.81
N PHE A 449 19.91 -17.34 -29.87
CA PHE A 449 20.35 -18.69 -30.17
C PHE A 449 21.17 -18.84 -31.48
N GLY A 450 21.45 -17.72 -32.12
CA GLY A 450 22.43 -17.68 -33.24
C GLY A 450 21.93 -18.11 -34.57
N GLY A 451 20.70 -17.77 -34.94
CA GLY A 451 20.15 -17.98 -36.31
C GLY A 451 19.73 -19.44 -36.55
N ASN A 452 19.38 -20.16 -35.53
CA ASN A 452 18.74 -21.45 -35.67
C ASN A 452 17.22 -21.25 -35.60
N ASP A 453 16.64 -20.94 -36.77
CA ASP A 453 15.21 -20.64 -36.93
C ASP A 453 14.31 -21.85 -36.58
N GLU A 454 14.92 -23.03 -36.45
CA GLU A 454 14.23 -24.28 -36.13
C GLU A 454 14.38 -24.67 -34.63
N LEU A 455 14.96 -23.80 -33.76
CA LEU A 455 15.08 -24.12 -32.33
C LEU A 455 13.74 -23.90 -31.61
N TYR A 456 13.19 -25.00 -31.14
CA TYR A 456 11.98 -25.01 -30.30
C TYR A 456 12.32 -25.22 -28.83
N PHE A 457 11.39 -24.95 -27.94
CA PHE A 457 11.60 -25.17 -26.49
C PHE A 457 11.89 -26.65 -26.18
N GLU A 458 11.28 -27.56 -26.92
CA GLU A 458 11.49 -29.00 -26.79
C GLU A 458 12.96 -29.39 -27.03
N ASP A 459 13.66 -28.72 -27.95
CA ASP A 459 15.09 -28.98 -28.23
C ASP A 459 15.98 -28.63 -27.02
N LEU A 460 15.52 -27.69 -26.16
CA LEU A 460 16.19 -27.37 -24.92
C LEU A 460 15.91 -28.41 -23.81
N CYS A 461 14.97 -29.34 -24.03
CA CYS A 461 14.59 -30.36 -23.07
C CYS A 461 15.21 -31.71 -23.42
N GLU A 462 15.64 -31.93 -24.66
CA GLU A 462 16.16 -33.22 -25.18
C GLU A 462 17.69 -33.18 -25.37
N GLY A 463 18.37 -34.24 -24.96
CA GLY A 463 19.81 -34.43 -25.17
C GLY A 463 20.72 -33.69 -24.18
N ASP A 464 22.03 -33.98 -24.27
CA ASP A 464 23.04 -33.45 -23.33
C ASP A 464 23.56 -32.06 -23.69
N GLY A 465 23.16 -31.51 -24.84
CA GLY A 465 23.70 -30.22 -25.38
C GLY A 465 22.93 -28.97 -25.00
N TRP A 466 21.79 -29.07 -24.35
CA TRP A 466 20.91 -27.93 -24.04
C TRP A 466 21.56 -26.89 -23.11
N THR A 467 22.46 -27.28 -22.23
CA THR A 467 23.18 -26.37 -21.34
C THR A 467 24.01 -25.34 -22.12
N THR A 468 24.55 -25.71 -23.28
CA THR A 468 25.29 -24.78 -24.17
C THR A 468 24.38 -23.67 -24.69
N TYR A 469 23.14 -23.98 -25.04
CA TYR A 469 22.15 -22.98 -25.44
C TYR A 469 21.83 -22.01 -24.30
N VAL A 470 21.64 -22.54 -23.09
CA VAL A 470 21.37 -21.72 -21.90
C VAL A 470 22.56 -20.82 -21.56
N ILE A 471 23.78 -21.31 -21.63
CA ILE A 471 25.01 -20.51 -21.42
C ILE A 471 25.07 -19.37 -22.44
N ASN A 472 24.93 -19.67 -23.73
CA ASN A 472 24.95 -18.68 -24.79
C ASN A 472 23.85 -17.62 -24.62
N PHE A 473 22.65 -18.06 -24.25
CA PHE A 473 21.54 -17.14 -23.93
C PHE A 473 21.89 -16.18 -22.79
N ILE A 474 22.42 -16.70 -21.67
CA ILE A 474 22.76 -15.88 -20.52
C ILE A 474 23.90 -14.91 -20.84
N GLU A 475 24.93 -15.35 -21.55
CA GLU A 475 26.08 -14.51 -21.92
C GLU A 475 25.67 -13.36 -22.84
N LYS A 476 24.78 -13.62 -23.81
CA LYS A 476 24.22 -12.58 -24.66
C LYS A 476 23.37 -11.60 -23.85
N THR A 477 22.53 -12.12 -22.96
CA THR A 477 21.68 -11.30 -22.10
C THR A 477 22.51 -10.39 -21.19
N CYS A 478 23.56 -10.89 -20.58
CA CYS A 478 24.50 -10.10 -19.75
C CYS A 478 25.34 -9.12 -20.59
N GLY A 479 25.73 -9.51 -21.80
CA GLY A 479 26.48 -8.66 -22.73
C GLY A 479 25.68 -7.45 -23.24
N THR A 480 24.37 -7.54 -23.37
CA THR A 480 23.51 -6.41 -23.72
C THR A 480 23.37 -5.39 -22.60
N SER A 481 23.45 -5.80 -21.33
CA SER A 481 23.41 -4.87 -20.18
C SER A 481 24.64 -3.95 -20.11
N ASN A 482 25.80 -4.39 -20.60
CA ASN A 482 27.02 -3.57 -20.67
C ASN A 482 26.99 -2.52 -21.79
N LYS A 483 26.19 -2.71 -22.84
CA LYS A 483 26.05 -1.72 -23.93
C LYS A 483 25.12 -0.56 -23.60
N SER A 484 24.15 -0.76 -22.73
CA SER A 484 23.23 0.31 -22.28
C SER A 484 23.87 1.29 -21.28
N ASN A 485 24.96 0.93 -20.63
CA ASN A 485 25.68 1.82 -19.71
C ASN A 485 26.78 2.67 -20.34
N THR A 486 27.04 2.54 -21.65
CA THR A 486 28.14 3.25 -22.35
C THR A 486 27.67 4.44 -23.20
N GLN A 487 26.40 4.83 -23.17
CA GLN A 487 25.95 6.11 -23.75
C GLN A 487 25.83 7.17 -22.64
N GLN A 488 26.97 7.65 -22.14
CA GLN A 488 27.05 8.99 -21.58
C GLN A 488 27.13 9.98 -22.76
N PRO A 489 26.42 11.10 -22.74
CA PRO A 489 26.58 12.12 -23.74
C PRO A 489 27.96 12.77 -23.60
N ASP A 490 28.71 12.78 -24.68
CA ASP A 490 30.00 13.43 -24.83
C ASP A 490 29.92 14.88 -24.41
N GLY A 491 30.97 15.30 -23.69
CA GLY A 491 31.12 16.59 -23.07
C GLY A 491 31.03 17.77 -24.04
N VAL A 492 30.24 18.73 -23.67
CA VAL A 492 30.34 20.09 -24.21
C VAL A 492 31.52 20.77 -23.56
N THR A 493 32.58 20.95 -24.30
CA THR A 493 33.73 21.80 -23.94
C THR A 493 33.31 23.26 -24.01
N PRO A 494 33.59 24.11 -23.01
CA PRO A 494 33.32 25.55 -23.11
C PRO A 494 34.34 26.21 -24.03
N GLN A 495 33.89 26.77 -25.15
CA GLN A 495 34.71 27.69 -25.91
C GLN A 495 34.81 29.04 -25.19
N GLN A 496 36.04 29.46 -24.99
CA GLN A 496 36.41 30.80 -24.54
C GLN A 496 35.98 31.84 -25.57
N SER A 497 35.26 32.86 -25.12
CA SER A 497 34.96 34.06 -25.92
C SER A 497 36.14 34.99 -25.88
N GLU A 498 36.83 35.17 -27.01
CA GLU A 498 37.67 36.32 -27.25
C GLU A 498 36.79 37.52 -27.59
N LYS A 499 37.13 38.65 -26.96
CA LYS A 499 36.61 40.00 -27.25
C LYS A 499 37.23 40.48 -28.53
N GLU A 500 36.43 41.00 -29.45
CA GLU A 500 36.82 42.05 -30.35
C GLU A 500 35.74 43.13 -30.44
N SER A 501 36.22 44.36 -30.19
CA SER A 501 35.53 45.62 -30.36
C SER A 501 35.56 46.05 -31.83
N THR A 502 34.47 46.65 -32.31
CA THR A 502 34.48 47.86 -33.18
C THR A 502 33.05 48.25 -33.51
N THR A 503 32.66 49.39 -33.06
CA THR A 503 32.30 50.69 -33.67
C THR A 503 31.46 50.70 -34.95
N GLU A 504 30.35 51.41 -34.79
CA GLU A 504 29.74 52.43 -35.66
C GLU A 504 28.80 52.04 -36.82
N THR A 505 27.69 52.72 -36.70
CA THR A 505 26.84 53.46 -37.71
C THR A 505 25.89 52.65 -38.58
N GLU A 506 24.66 52.86 -38.48
CA GLU A 506 23.63 53.85 -38.76
C GLU A 506 22.27 53.49 -38.16
#